data_02dd0e1db70149dff179940e961adf4b
#
_entry.id   02dd0e1db70149dff179940e961adf4b
#
_cell.length_a   1.000
_cell.length_b   1.000
_cell.length_c   1.000
_cell.angle_alpha   90.00
_cell.angle_beta   90.00
_cell.angle_gamma   90.00
#
_symmetry.space_group_name_H-M   'P 1'
#
loop_
_entity.id
_entity.type
_entity.pdbx_description
1 polymer ?
#
loop_
_entity_poly.entity_id
_entity_poly.type
_entity_poly.pdbx_seq_one_letter_code
_entity_poly.pdbx_strand_id
1 'polypeptide(L)'
;MPYIEPLAKLIAEFTKFEGVGEKTAARYAYSILKRSDSEVDDLINALRDVKQKVKFCKICGNYTDDVDDVCEICRTRDKSVICVVKEPKDIQAFEKVKSFKGVYHVLHGVISPIEHVGPDDIDIKGLLKRLDGVKEVIVATNPDVEGEATALYIARLIKPLGIKVTRIARGLPEGSVIEYADEMTLSTALRTRVEL
;
A
#
# COMPACT_ATOMS: atom_id res chain seq x y z
N MET A 1 -23.44 16.26 29.66
CA MET A 1 -23.09 15.35 30.77
C MET A 1 -21.88 14.56 30.32
N PRO A 2 -20.87 14.36 31.17
CA PRO A 2 -19.75 13.49 30.82
C PRO A 2 -20.25 12.05 30.63
N TYR A 3 -19.65 11.31 29.71
CA TYR A 3 -19.91 9.88 29.52
C TYR A 3 -19.54 9.12 30.80
N ILE A 4 -20.25 8.02 31.09
CA ILE A 4 -19.81 7.07 32.13
C ILE A 4 -18.44 6.50 31.77
N GLU A 5 -17.60 6.16 32.73
CA GLU A 5 -16.20 5.83 32.57
C GLU A 5 -15.93 4.74 31.52
N PRO A 6 -16.62 3.57 31.48
CA PRO A 6 -16.37 2.55 30.47
C PRO A 6 -16.65 3.04 29.04
N LEU A 7 -17.71 3.84 28.86
CA LEU A 7 -18.07 4.38 27.56
C LEU A 7 -17.06 5.45 27.11
N ALA A 8 -16.62 6.30 28.02
CA ALA A 8 -15.58 7.30 27.75
C ALA A 8 -14.26 6.66 27.29
N LYS A 9 -13.83 5.57 27.96
CA LYS A 9 -12.64 4.80 27.57
C LYS A 9 -12.78 4.22 26.17
N LEU A 10 -13.90 3.62 25.83
CA LEU A 10 -14.12 3.04 24.50
C LEU A 10 -14.13 4.12 23.41
N ILE A 11 -14.76 5.27 23.67
CA ILE A 11 -14.74 6.42 22.75
C ILE A 11 -13.29 6.90 22.52
N ALA A 12 -12.51 7.02 23.60
CA ALA A 12 -11.12 7.45 23.50
C ALA A 12 -10.26 6.46 22.68
N GLU A 13 -10.50 5.15 22.78
CA GLU A 13 -9.80 4.17 21.94
C GLU A 13 -10.18 4.32 20.45
N PHE A 14 -11.46 4.51 20.13
CA PHE A 14 -11.89 4.73 18.75
C PHE A 14 -11.37 6.06 18.16
N THR A 15 -11.21 7.10 18.99
CA THR A 15 -10.66 8.39 18.52
C THR A 15 -9.19 8.31 18.10
N LYS A 16 -8.46 7.27 18.54
CA LYS A 16 -7.06 7.04 18.10
C LYS A 16 -6.96 6.56 16.67
N PHE A 17 -8.04 6.10 16.04
CA PHE A 17 -8.02 5.72 14.64
C PHE A 17 -7.97 6.96 13.75
N GLU A 18 -7.11 6.90 12.73
CA GLU A 18 -6.97 7.97 11.75
C GLU A 18 -8.31 8.26 11.06
N GLY A 19 -8.67 9.55 10.93
CA GLY A 19 -9.94 9.97 10.34
C GLY A 19 -11.17 9.78 11.24
N VAL A 20 -11.02 9.27 12.47
CA VAL A 20 -12.12 9.07 13.43
C VAL A 20 -12.17 10.21 14.44
N GLY A 21 -13.06 11.17 14.21
CA GLY A 21 -13.34 12.23 15.18
C GLY A 21 -14.26 11.76 16.31
N GLU A 22 -14.37 12.59 17.37
CA GLU A 22 -15.13 12.27 18.59
C GLU A 22 -16.58 11.84 18.33
N LYS A 23 -17.29 12.51 17.40
CA LYS A 23 -18.68 12.16 17.06
C LYS A 23 -18.79 10.76 16.45
N THR A 24 -17.85 10.39 15.58
CA THR A 24 -17.80 9.07 14.94
C THR A 24 -17.41 8.00 15.96
N ALA A 25 -16.43 8.27 16.80
CA ALA A 25 -16.00 7.40 17.89
C ALA A 25 -17.15 7.10 18.86
N ALA A 26 -17.90 8.13 19.27
CA ALA A 26 -19.07 7.96 20.12
C ALA A 26 -20.15 7.08 19.43
N ARG A 27 -20.42 7.32 18.14
CA ARG A 27 -21.37 6.50 17.37
C ARG A 27 -20.96 5.02 17.35
N TYR A 28 -19.68 4.72 17.18
CA TYR A 28 -19.18 3.34 17.23
C TYR A 28 -19.34 2.74 18.63
N ALA A 29 -18.99 3.48 19.68
CA ALA A 29 -19.14 3.00 21.06
C ALA A 29 -20.61 2.70 21.41
N TYR A 30 -21.54 3.55 21.02
CA TYR A 30 -22.99 3.27 21.19
C TYR A 30 -23.46 2.09 20.33
N SER A 31 -22.85 1.84 19.17
CA SER A 31 -23.16 0.66 18.37
C SER A 31 -22.73 -0.62 19.08
N ILE A 32 -21.60 -0.62 19.78
CA ILE A 32 -21.16 -1.77 20.58
C ILE A 32 -22.16 -2.11 21.68
N LEU A 33 -22.71 -1.11 22.38
CA LEU A 33 -23.71 -1.33 23.43
C LEU A 33 -25.00 -2.01 22.95
N LYS A 34 -25.28 -2.00 21.65
CA LYS A 34 -26.46 -2.64 21.03
C LYS A 34 -26.20 -4.06 20.57
N ARG A 35 -24.95 -4.50 20.56
CA ARG A 35 -24.55 -5.85 20.15
C ARG A 35 -24.73 -6.83 21.32
N SER A 36 -24.90 -8.09 20.99
CA SER A 36 -24.86 -9.18 21.96
C SER A 36 -23.41 -9.40 22.45
N ASP A 37 -23.27 -10.00 23.62
CA ASP A 37 -21.96 -10.33 24.19
C ASP A 37 -21.13 -11.20 23.23
N SER A 38 -21.76 -12.17 22.54
CA SER A 38 -21.11 -13.00 21.52
C SER A 38 -20.54 -12.20 20.36
N GLU A 39 -21.28 -11.20 19.84
CA GLU A 39 -20.79 -10.35 18.74
C GLU A 39 -19.64 -9.44 19.20
N VAL A 40 -19.62 -9.08 20.47
CA VAL A 40 -18.52 -8.31 21.06
C VAL A 40 -17.28 -9.20 21.22
N ASP A 41 -17.45 -10.44 21.70
CA ASP A 41 -16.36 -11.42 21.81
C ASP A 41 -15.76 -11.76 20.44
N ASP A 42 -16.57 -11.91 19.40
CA ASP A 42 -16.11 -12.10 18.03
C ASP A 42 -15.24 -10.93 17.55
N LEU A 43 -15.65 -9.70 17.84
CA LEU A 43 -14.85 -8.51 17.51
C LEU A 43 -13.51 -8.49 18.26
N ILE A 44 -13.54 -8.81 19.56
CA ILE A 44 -12.32 -8.88 20.37
C ILE A 44 -11.36 -9.93 19.83
N ASN A 45 -11.88 -11.10 19.48
CA ASN A 45 -11.10 -12.19 18.91
C ASN A 45 -10.52 -11.82 17.54
N ALA A 46 -11.29 -11.19 16.67
CA ALA A 46 -10.81 -10.71 15.38
C ALA A 46 -9.66 -9.70 15.52
N LEU A 47 -9.76 -8.75 16.46
CA LEU A 47 -8.69 -7.80 16.75
C LEU A 47 -7.41 -8.48 17.26
N ARG A 48 -7.54 -9.46 18.13
CA ARG A 48 -6.41 -10.26 18.62
C ARG A 48 -5.76 -11.07 17.51
N ASP A 49 -6.57 -11.73 16.69
CA ASP A 49 -6.10 -12.56 15.59
C ASP A 49 -5.28 -11.77 14.57
N VAL A 50 -5.75 -10.59 14.18
CA VAL A 50 -4.99 -9.70 13.29
C VAL A 50 -3.62 -9.36 13.88
N LYS A 51 -3.55 -9.04 15.17
CA LYS A 51 -2.27 -8.69 15.82
C LYS A 51 -1.33 -9.87 16.03
N GLN A 52 -1.86 -11.08 16.19
CA GLN A 52 -1.07 -12.26 16.49
C GLN A 52 -0.68 -13.07 15.25
N LYS A 53 -1.59 -13.14 14.24
CA LYS A 53 -1.42 -14.03 13.08
C LYS A 53 -0.89 -13.32 11.86
N VAL A 54 -1.23 -12.02 11.67
CA VAL A 54 -0.78 -11.28 10.49
C VAL A 54 0.66 -10.83 10.66
N LYS A 55 1.50 -11.24 9.71
CA LYS A 55 2.94 -10.93 9.66
C LYS A 55 3.30 -10.35 8.29
N PHE A 56 4.53 -9.90 8.14
CA PHE A 56 5.05 -9.53 6.84
C PHE A 56 5.70 -10.74 6.14
N CYS A 57 5.39 -10.88 4.86
CA CYS A 57 6.07 -11.85 4.00
C CYS A 57 7.57 -11.52 3.95
N LYS A 58 8.40 -12.46 4.35
CA LYS A 58 9.87 -12.30 4.38
C LYS A 58 10.51 -12.07 3.01
N ILE A 59 9.77 -12.30 1.92
CA ILE A 59 10.24 -12.11 0.55
C ILE A 59 9.85 -10.74 0.01
N CYS A 60 8.59 -10.32 0.16
CA CYS A 60 8.07 -9.14 -0.53
C CYS A 60 7.50 -8.06 0.37
N GLY A 61 7.44 -8.27 1.69
CA GLY A 61 6.87 -7.31 2.62
C GLY A 61 5.34 -7.21 2.63
N ASN A 62 4.61 -8.02 1.84
CA ASN A 62 3.14 -8.07 1.92
C ASN A 62 2.67 -8.73 3.21
N TYR A 63 1.40 -8.55 3.57
CA TYR A 63 0.82 -9.30 4.67
C TYR A 63 0.65 -10.79 4.33
N THR A 64 0.85 -11.64 5.34
CA THR A 64 0.62 -13.08 5.30
C THR A 64 0.27 -13.60 6.69
N ASP A 65 -0.48 -14.67 6.76
CA ASP A 65 -0.74 -15.47 7.95
C ASP A 65 -0.14 -16.88 7.85
N ASP A 66 0.66 -17.10 6.82
CA ASP A 66 1.30 -18.38 6.53
C ASP A 66 2.37 -18.74 7.57
N VAL A 67 2.49 -20.03 7.88
CA VAL A 67 3.43 -20.57 8.86
C VAL A 67 4.89 -20.28 8.49
N ASP A 68 5.21 -20.31 7.20
CA ASP A 68 6.56 -20.06 6.68
C ASP A 68 6.87 -18.57 6.46
N ASP A 69 5.93 -17.67 6.82
CA ASP A 69 6.01 -16.23 6.57
C ASP A 69 6.23 -15.88 5.08
N VAL A 70 5.65 -16.66 4.16
CA VAL A 70 5.72 -16.43 2.71
C VAL A 70 4.30 -16.34 2.14
N CYS A 71 3.95 -15.18 1.57
CA CYS A 71 2.62 -15.00 0.98
C CYS A 71 2.40 -15.88 -0.26
N GLU A 72 1.15 -16.20 -0.56
CA GLU A 72 0.76 -17.03 -1.68
C GLU A 72 1.28 -16.51 -3.02
N ILE A 73 1.27 -15.19 -3.24
CA ILE A 73 1.77 -14.56 -4.45
C ILE A 73 3.25 -14.89 -4.68
N CYS A 74 4.08 -14.77 -3.66
CA CYS A 74 5.51 -15.09 -3.76
C CYS A 74 5.79 -16.58 -3.96
N ARG A 75 4.87 -17.43 -3.50
CA ARG A 75 5.00 -18.89 -3.61
C ARG A 75 4.61 -19.41 -4.99
N THR A 76 3.58 -18.83 -5.60
CA THR A 76 2.91 -19.42 -6.76
C THR A 76 3.17 -18.71 -8.09
N ARG A 77 3.56 -17.42 -8.09
CA ARG A 77 3.66 -16.63 -9.32
C ARG A 77 5.05 -16.55 -9.92
N ASP A 78 5.09 -16.22 -11.21
CA ASP A 78 6.31 -15.91 -11.95
C ASP A 78 7.02 -14.69 -11.35
N LYS A 79 8.32 -14.82 -11.12
CA LYS A 79 9.18 -13.81 -10.50
C LYS A 79 9.92 -12.94 -11.50
N SER A 80 9.70 -13.15 -12.80
CA SER A 80 10.39 -12.40 -13.86
C SER A 80 9.97 -10.93 -13.93
N VAL A 81 8.81 -10.57 -13.34
CA VAL A 81 8.32 -9.20 -13.26
C VAL A 81 7.97 -8.87 -11.81
N ILE A 82 8.56 -7.80 -11.28
CA ILE A 82 8.28 -7.30 -9.93
C ILE A 82 7.57 -5.95 -10.02
N CYS A 83 6.38 -5.84 -9.39
CA CYS A 83 5.69 -4.57 -9.18
C CYS A 83 6.03 -4.04 -7.78
N VAL A 84 6.69 -2.88 -7.73
CA VAL A 84 7.11 -2.22 -6.50
C VAL A 84 6.04 -1.24 -6.06
N VAL A 85 5.53 -1.41 -4.85
CA VAL A 85 4.47 -0.57 -4.25
C VAL A 85 4.94 0.05 -2.93
N LYS A 86 4.28 1.13 -2.49
CA LYS A 86 4.58 1.80 -1.22
C LYS A 86 4.17 0.94 -0.02
N GLU A 87 2.94 0.45 -0.01
CA GLU A 87 2.33 -0.24 1.13
C GLU A 87 1.60 -1.52 0.71
N PRO A 88 1.40 -2.49 1.64
CA PRO A 88 0.68 -3.73 1.32
C PRO A 88 -0.75 -3.51 0.81
N LYS A 89 -1.43 -2.45 1.26
CA LYS A 89 -2.79 -2.11 0.80
C LYS A 89 -2.85 -1.82 -0.71
N ASP A 90 -1.76 -1.32 -1.30
CA ASP A 90 -1.69 -1.00 -2.73
C ASP A 90 -1.81 -2.27 -3.57
N ILE A 91 -1.25 -3.39 -3.10
CA ILE A 91 -1.36 -4.70 -3.76
C ILE A 91 -2.82 -5.07 -3.99
N GLN A 92 -3.70 -4.78 -3.03
CA GLN A 92 -5.13 -5.08 -3.13
C GLN A 92 -5.80 -4.37 -4.33
N ALA A 93 -5.33 -3.17 -4.66
CA ALA A 93 -5.84 -2.44 -5.83
C ALA A 93 -5.45 -3.14 -7.14
N PHE A 94 -4.20 -3.60 -7.26
CA PHE A 94 -3.72 -4.34 -8.43
C PHE A 94 -4.38 -5.71 -8.56
N GLU A 95 -4.58 -6.41 -7.46
CA GLU A 95 -5.21 -7.74 -7.46
C GLU A 95 -6.69 -7.71 -7.91
N LYS A 96 -7.40 -6.59 -7.68
CA LYS A 96 -8.76 -6.41 -8.20
C LYS A 96 -8.83 -6.42 -9.72
N VAL A 97 -7.81 -5.90 -10.38
CA VAL A 97 -7.74 -5.84 -11.86
C VAL A 97 -7.48 -7.20 -12.49
N LYS A 98 -6.84 -8.13 -11.75
CA LYS A 98 -6.52 -9.52 -12.18
C LYS A 98 -5.63 -9.64 -13.44
N SER A 99 -5.17 -8.56 -14.00
CA SER A 99 -4.32 -8.54 -15.22
C SER A 99 -2.84 -8.78 -14.92
N PHE A 100 -2.37 -8.38 -13.75
CA PHE A 100 -0.98 -8.54 -13.34
C PHE A 100 -0.73 -9.98 -12.84
N LYS A 101 0.30 -10.63 -13.40
CA LYS A 101 0.66 -12.02 -13.08
C LYS A 101 2.02 -12.19 -12.40
N GLY A 102 2.79 -11.10 -12.29
CA GLY A 102 4.06 -11.08 -11.59
C GLY A 102 3.92 -11.05 -10.07
N VAL A 103 5.03 -10.79 -9.40
CA VAL A 103 5.10 -10.66 -7.94
C VAL A 103 5.22 -9.19 -7.52
N TYR A 104 5.01 -8.92 -6.25
CA TYR A 104 5.13 -7.58 -5.68
C TYR A 104 6.38 -7.44 -4.81
N HIS A 105 6.75 -6.20 -4.55
CA HIS A 105 7.68 -5.82 -3.50
C HIS A 105 7.18 -4.56 -2.82
N VAL A 106 7.06 -4.60 -1.49
CA VAL A 106 6.55 -3.50 -0.66
C VAL A 106 7.74 -2.76 -0.06
N LEU A 107 7.79 -1.45 -0.30
CA LEU A 107 8.86 -0.59 0.23
C LEU A 107 8.64 -0.21 1.70
N HIS A 108 7.40 -0.28 2.21
CA HIS A 108 6.97 0.23 3.52
C HIS A 108 7.19 1.73 3.72
N GLY A 109 7.25 2.49 2.65
CA GLY A 109 7.43 3.94 2.65
C GLY A 109 7.86 4.48 1.30
N VAL A 110 8.18 5.76 1.27
CA VAL A 110 8.78 6.47 0.14
C VAL A 110 9.88 7.38 0.66
N ILE A 111 10.84 7.74 -0.19
CA ILE A 111 11.88 8.72 0.15
C ILE A 111 11.20 10.08 0.33
N SER A 112 11.26 10.63 1.54
CA SER A 112 10.66 11.90 1.92
C SER A 112 11.65 12.73 2.74
N PRO A 113 12.31 13.73 2.14
CA PRO A 113 13.17 14.64 2.89
C PRO A 113 12.44 15.42 3.99
N ILE A 114 11.14 15.69 3.77
CA ILE A 114 10.31 16.44 4.74
C ILE A 114 10.06 15.60 5.99
N GLU A 115 9.82 14.31 5.81
CA GLU A 115 9.59 13.36 6.91
C GLU A 115 10.89 12.71 7.42
N HIS A 116 12.05 13.15 6.91
CA HIS A 116 13.37 12.57 7.21
C HIS A 116 13.51 11.09 6.88
N VAL A 117 12.76 10.62 5.89
CA VAL A 117 12.82 9.22 5.41
C VAL A 117 13.80 9.13 4.25
N GLY A 118 14.91 8.42 4.47
CA GLY A 118 15.93 8.17 3.47
C GLY A 118 15.76 6.82 2.76
N PRO A 119 16.64 6.52 1.78
CA PRO A 119 16.61 5.24 1.07
C PRO A 119 16.87 4.01 1.95
N ASP A 120 17.52 4.21 3.09
CA ASP A 120 17.83 3.13 4.04
C ASP A 120 16.69 2.82 4.99
N ASP A 121 15.71 3.71 5.09
CA ASP A 121 14.53 3.58 5.96
C ASP A 121 13.38 2.81 5.29
N ILE A 122 13.51 2.53 3.99
CA ILE A 122 12.54 1.77 3.19
C ILE A 122 13.21 0.53 2.56
N ASP A 123 12.41 -0.49 2.20
CA ASP A 123 12.98 -1.80 1.81
C ASP A 123 13.49 -1.86 0.36
N ILE A 124 14.36 -0.92 -0.01
CA ILE A 124 15.09 -0.97 -1.30
C ILE A 124 16.13 -2.09 -1.29
N LYS A 125 16.78 -2.33 -0.15
CA LYS A 125 17.78 -3.41 -0.04
C LYS A 125 17.17 -4.79 -0.26
N GLY A 126 15.96 -5.01 0.24
CA GLY A 126 15.21 -6.25 -0.03
C GLY A 126 14.87 -6.42 -1.50
N LEU A 127 14.46 -5.34 -2.19
CA LEU A 127 14.22 -5.35 -3.63
C LEU A 127 15.46 -5.78 -4.40
N LEU A 128 16.63 -5.17 -4.13
CA LEU A 128 17.88 -5.46 -4.84
C LEU A 128 18.31 -6.92 -4.72
N LYS A 129 18.06 -7.56 -3.57
CA LYS A 129 18.36 -8.99 -3.37
C LYS A 129 17.50 -9.95 -4.19
N ARG A 130 16.43 -9.46 -4.81
CA ARG A 130 15.45 -10.26 -5.56
C ARG A 130 15.58 -10.13 -7.09
N LEU A 131 16.57 -9.40 -7.57
CA LEU A 131 16.68 -9.05 -8.98
C LEU A 131 17.26 -10.16 -9.86
N ASP A 132 17.75 -11.24 -9.29
CA ASP A 132 18.24 -12.38 -10.08
C ASP A 132 17.12 -13.01 -10.92
N GLY A 133 17.32 -13.11 -12.22
CA GLY A 133 16.34 -13.61 -13.19
C GLY A 133 15.16 -12.66 -13.48
N VAL A 134 15.13 -11.46 -12.90
CA VAL A 134 14.08 -10.46 -13.15
C VAL A 134 14.34 -9.75 -14.47
N LYS A 135 13.30 -9.67 -15.31
CA LYS A 135 13.32 -8.99 -16.61
C LYS A 135 12.82 -7.56 -16.54
N GLU A 136 11.84 -7.31 -15.67
CA GLU A 136 11.22 -6.00 -15.54
C GLU A 136 10.86 -5.69 -14.09
N VAL A 137 11.13 -4.44 -13.69
CA VAL A 137 10.66 -3.85 -12.43
C VAL A 137 9.70 -2.71 -12.77
N ILE A 138 8.44 -2.85 -12.37
CA ILE A 138 7.41 -1.82 -12.52
C ILE A 138 7.36 -1.03 -11.21
N VAL A 139 7.70 0.25 -11.22
CA VAL A 139 7.59 1.09 -10.03
C VAL A 139 6.18 1.72 -9.98
N ALA A 140 5.42 1.31 -8.99
CA ALA A 140 4.01 1.65 -8.78
C ALA A 140 3.80 2.49 -7.51
N THR A 141 4.73 3.38 -7.21
CA THR A 141 4.57 4.41 -6.17
C THR A 141 3.58 5.48 -6.63
N ASN A 142 2.97 6.19 -5.67
CA ASN A 142 2.03 7.26 -5.97
C ASN A 142 2.62 8.31 -6.92
N PRO A 143 1.79 9.00 -7.72
CA PRO A 143 2.22 10.04 -8.66
C PRO A 143 2.42 11.40 -7.96
N ASP A 144 2.93 11.41 -6.73
CA ASP A 144 3.34 12.58 -5.97
C ASP A 144 4.87 12.81 -6.06
N VAL A 145 5.35 13.89 -5.47
CA VAL A 145 6.77 14.28 -5.51
C VAL A 145 7.68 13.20 -4.89
N GLU A 146 7.25 12.64 -3.77
CA GLU A 146 8.01 11.63 -3.01
C GLU A 146 8.04 10.28 -3.74
N GLY A 147 6.90 9.85 -4.28
CA GLY A 147 6.82 8.65 -5.10
C GLY A 147 7.62 8.77 -6.40
N GLU A 148 7.69 9.97 -7.00
CA GLU A 148 8.56 10.25 -8.16
C GLU A 148 10.04 10.14 -7.80
N ALA A 149 10.45 10.82 -6.72
CA ALA A 149 11.83 10.77 -6.25
C ALA A 149 12.26 9.33 -5.94
N THR A 150 11.39 8.56 -5.29
CA THR A 150 11.61 7.16 -4.97
C THR A 150 11.74 6.31 -6.25
N ALA A 151 10.87 6.52 -7.23
CA ALA A 151 10.91 5.79 -8.51
C ALA A 151 12.21 6.09 -9.29
N LEU A 152 12.62 7.35 -9.34
CA LEU A 152 13.88 7.74 -10.00
C LEU A 152 15.08 7.15 -9.29
N TYR A 153 15.08 7.12 -7.96
CA TYR A 153 16.15 6.51 -7.18
C TYR A 153 16.27 5.01 -7.46
N ILE A 154 15.16 4.27 -7.41
CA ILE A 154 15.12 2.84 -7.75
C ILE A 154 15.60 2.59 -9.19
N ALA A 155 15.15 3.41 -10.14
CA ALA A 155 15.53 3.28 -11.53
C ALA A 155 17.05 3.49 -11.72
N ARG A 156 17.69 4.42 -11.00
CA ARG A 156 19.14 4.65 -11.04
C ARG A 156 19.93 3.43 -10.54
N LEU A 157 19.40 2.72 -9.55
CA LEU A 157 20.06 1.52 -9.01
C LEU A 157 19.91 0.30 -9.93
N ILE A 158 18.76 0.14 -10.56
CA ILE A 158 18.39 -1.11 -11.27
C ILE A 158 18.76 -1.07 -12.75
N LYS A 159 18.61 0.07 -13.44
CA LYS A 159 18.93 0.19 -14.87
C LYS A 159 20.36 -0.25 -15.24
N PRO A 160 21.40 0.07 -14.46
CA PRO A 160 22.77 -0.38 -14.75
C PRO A 160 22.93 -1.91 -14.74
N LEU A 161 22.02 -2.63 -14.10
CA LEU A 161 22.00 -4.09 -14.07
C LEU A 161 21.38 -4.73 -15.33
N GLY A 162 20.99 -3.92 -16.32
CA GLY A 162 20.36 -4.39 -17.55
C GLY A 162 18.90 -4.79 -17.42
N ILE A 163 18.25 -4.50 -16.29
CA ILE A 163 16.85 -4.81 -16.04
C ILE A 163 15.99 -3.64 -16.52
N LYS A 164 14.91 -3.95 -17.23
CA LYS A 164 13.93 -2.95 -17.65
C LYS A 164 13.22 -2.37 -16.44
N VAL A 165 13.23 -1.05 -16.28
CA VAL A 165 12.48 -0.34 -15.25
C VAL A 165 11.42 0.50 -15.90
N THR A 166 10.17 0.23 -15.55
CA THR A 166 8.99 0.94 -16.04
C THR A 166 8.23 1.61 -14.89
N ARG A 167 7.28 2.44 -15.26
CA ARG A 167 6.36 3.10 -14.34
C ARG A 167 4.95 2.98 -14.86
N ILE A 168 3.97 2.99 -13.95
CA ILE A 168 2.55 3.02 -14.33
C ILE A 168 2.28 4.28 -15.14
N ALA A 169 1.49 4.13 -16.21
CA ALA A 169 1.07 5.23 -17.06
C ALA A 169 0.37 6.32 -16.26
N ARG A 170 0.56 7.56 -16.70
CA ARG A 170 -0.04 8.75 -16.11
C ARG A 170 -0.80 9.51 -17.18
N GLY A 171 -1.84 10.19 -16.77
CA GLY A 171 -2.63 11.03 -17.68
C GLY A 171 -4.08 11.08 -17.27
N LEU A 172 -4.93 11.33 -18.27
CA LEU A 172 -6.38 11.39 -18.07
C LEU A 172 -6.93 10.02 -17.69
N PRO A 173 -7.75 9.93 -16.63
CA PRO A 173 -8.47 8.69 -16.33
C PRO A 173 -9.42 8.34 -17.47
N GLU A 174 -9.60 7.05 -17.73
CA GLU A 174 -10.54 6.56 -18.72
C GLU A 174 -11.97 7.02 -18.39
N GLY A 175 -12.69 7.53 -19.39
CA GLY A 175 -14.03 8.08 -19.21
C GLY A 175 -14.09 9.49 -18.61
N SER A 176 -12.94 10.12 -18.31
CA SER A 176 -12.93 11.51 -17.85
C SER A 176 -13.18 12.50 -19.00
N VAL A 177 -13.75 13.66 -18.65
CA VAL A 177 -13.95 14.77 -19.58
C VAL A 177 -12.73 15.69 -19.52
N ILE A 178 -12.12 15.97 -20.67
CA ILE A 178 -10.88 16.76 -20.78
C ILE A 178 -11.03 18.15 -20.14
N GLU A 179 -12.19 18.77 -20.28
CA GLU A 179 -12.50 20.12 -19.76
C GLU A 179 -12.33 20.23 -18.24
N TYR A 180 -12.52 19.13 -17.50
CA TYR A 180 -12.41 19.12 -16.03
C TYR A 180 -11.06 18.66 -15.50
N ALA A 181 -10.13 18.34 -16.39
CA ALA A 181 -8.79 17.96 -15.97
C ALA A 181 -7.97 19.19 -15.56
N ASP A 182 -7.23 19.06 -14.48
CA ASP A 182 -6.30 20.09 -14.07
C ASP A 182 -5.11 20.22 -15.04
N GLU A 183 -4.45 21.38 -15.01
CA GLU A 183 -3.36 21.73 -15.91
C GLU A 183 -2.17 20.73 -15.82
N MET A 184 -1.85 20.26 -14.63
CA MET A 184 -0.76 19.31 -14.40
C MET A 184 -1.07 17.94 -15.03
N THR A 185 -2.30 17.46 -14.87
CA THR A 185 -2.79 16.21 -15.47
C THR A 185 -2.77 16.30 -17.00
N LEU A 186 -3.25 17.39 -17.59
CA LEU A 186 -3.22 17.61 -19.04
C LEU A 186 -1.80 17.70 -19.59
N SER A 187 -0.92 18.44 -18.93
CA SER A 187 0.51 18.55 -19.29
C SER A 187 1.18 17.17 -19.29
N THR A 188 0.91 16.38 -18.25
CA THR A 188 1.45 15.02 -18.14
C THR A 188 0.92 14.10 -19.24
N ALA A 189 -0.39 14.14 -19.52
CA ALA A 189 -1.00 13.36 -20.60
C ALA A 189 -0.40 13.68 -21.98
N LEU A 190 -0.19 14.96 -22.28
CA LEU A 190 0.46 15.39 -23.52
C LEU A 190 1.92 14.92 -23.62
N ARG A 191 2.66 14.96 -22.51
CA ARG A 191 4.06 14.52 -22.46
C ARG A 191 4.21 13.00 -22.61
N THR A 192 3.27 12.24 -22.06
CA THR A 192 3.29 10.77 -22.06
C THR A 192 2.39 10.14 -23.13
N ARG A 193 1.93 10.95 -24.10
CA ARG A 193 1.08 10.47 -25.20
C ARG A 193 1.74 9.30 -25.93
N VAL A 194 0.92 8.35 -26.36
CA VAL A 194 1.33 7.19 -27.14
C VAL A 194 0.90 7.35 -28.59
N GLU A 195 1.64 6.73 -29.51
CA GLU A 195 1.27 6.60 -30.92
C GLU A 195 0.13 5.57 -31.06
N LEU A 196 -0.85 5.84 -31.95
CA LEU A 196 -2.00 4.97 -32.19
C LEU A 196 -1.69 3.90 -33.22
#